data_c8cc91fcb755130ac78251e60f1c01ae
#
_entry.id   c8cc91fcb755130ac78251e60f1c01ae
#
_cell.length_a   1.000
_cell.length_b   1.000
_cell.length_c   1.000
_cell.angle_alpha   90.00
_cell.angle_beta   90.00
_cell.angle_gamma   90.00
#
_symmetry.space_group_name_H-M   'P 1'
#
loop_
_entity.id
_entity.type
_entity.pdbx_description
1 polymer ?
#
loop_
_entity_poly.entity_id
_entity_poly.type
_entity_poly.pdbx_seq_one_letter_code
_entity_poly.pdbx_strand_id
1 'polypeptide(L)'
;LYTDILKFDSRNPEWDGRDRFILSKGHAGASVYAAIAENGFFDVAELKTHYANGSRLSGHVSHHVPGIDFSTGSLGHGLPVATGRALAAKQNGKLYRSFVVMGDGECNEGSVWEAAEFANHYKLDNLVAIVDHNHMQSLDYCNNTLEVDMAKRWEGFGWNVIEVDGHNHDELRNALNDTSNSEHKPTVVIAHTVKGKGISFMEMDILWHYRFPHDGWEYNCAVNELHKTKPEGVVDPYTPNGCPEKEEKPE
;
A
#
# COMPACT_ATOMS: atom_id res chain seq x y z
N LEU A 1 -4.09 -6.20 5.46
CA LEU A 1 -5.30 -5.39 5.71
C LEU A 1 -6.57 -6.18 5.36
N TYR A 2 -6.78 -6.57 4.12
CA TYR A 2 -8.02 -7.21 3.65
C TYR A 2 -8.27 -8.63 4.18
N THR A 3 -7.29 -9.30 4.76
CA THR A 3 -7.48 -10.64 5.36
C THR A 3 -8.02 -10.59 6.78
N ASP A 4 -7.44 -9.72 7.64
CA ASP A 4 -7.65 -9.83 9.09
C ASP A 4 -8.00 -8.50 9.79
N ILE A 5 -7.80 -7.35 9.15
CA ILE A 5 -7.83 -6.05 9.82
C ILE A 5 -9.05 -5.22 9.46
N LEU A 6 -9.31 -5.05 8.15
CA LEU A 6 -10.40 -4.21 7.67
C LEU A 6 -11.76 -4.89 7.87
N LYS A 7 -12.72 -4.13 8.36
CA LYS A 7 -14.13 -4.53 8.35
C LYS A 7 -14.75 -4.12 7.02
N PHE A 8 -15.14 -5.08 6.21
CA PHE A 8 -15.79 -4.83 4.92
C PHE A 8 -16.77 -5.97 4.57
N ASP A 9 -17.62 -5.72 3.58
CA ASP A 9 -18.42 -6.76 2.89
C ASP A 9 -18.25 -6.54 1.38
N SER A 10 -17.57 -7.45 0.70
CA SER A 10 -17.31 -7.35 -0.74
C SER A 10 -18.59 -7.39 -1.60
N ARG A 11 -19.68 -8.00 -1.07
CA ARG A 11 -21.00 -8.03 -1.73
C ARG A 11 -21.80 -6.74 -1.50
N ASN A 12 -21.39 -5.92 -0.52
CA ASN A 12 -21.96 -4.62 -0.24
C ASN A 12 -20.83 -3.60 0.01
N PRO A 13 -20.07 -3.22 -1.03
CA PRO A 13 -18.91 -2.34 -0.90
C PRO A 13 -19.26 -0.94 -0.40
N GLU A 14 -20.53 -0.55 -0.45
CA GLU A 14 -21.02 0.73 0.07
C GLU A 14 -21.56 0.64 1.52
N TRP A 15 -21.38 -0.51 2.18
CA TRP A 15 -21.82 -0.64 3.57
C TRP A 15 -21.24 0.47 4.46
N ASP A 16 -22.10 1.23 5.11
CA ASP A 16 -21.72 2.43 5.87
C ASP A 16 -20.83 2.12 7.08
N GLY A 17 -21.00 0.94 7.70
CA GLY A 17 -20.21 0.50 8.86
C GLY A 17 -18.81 -0.05 8.53
N ARG A 18 -18.44 -0.16 7.25
CA ARG A 18 -17.13 -0.67 6.85
C ARG A 18 -16.00 0.30 7.20
N ASP A 19 -14.82 -0.21 7.42
CA ASP A 19 -13.61 0.62 7.48
C ASP A 19 -13.33 1.29 6.13
N ARG A 20 -12.57 2.36 6.13
CA ARG A 20 -12.18 3.10 4.93
C ARG A 20 -10.70 2.86 4.65
N PHE A 21 -10.40 2.57 3.40
CA PHE A 21 -9.03 2.33 2.96
C PHE A 21 -8.66 3.25 1.79
N ILE A 22 -7.51 3.91 1.90
CA ILE A 22 -6.97 4.79 0.86
C ILE A 22 -5.54 4.35 0.55
N LEU A 23 -5.28 4.01 -0.72
CA LEU A 23 -3.93 3.87 -1.21
C LEU A 23 -3.44 5.24 -1.69
N SER A 24 -2.68 5.96 -0.86
CA SER A 24 -2.16 7.29 -1.19
C SER A 24 -1.08 7.23 -2.27
N LYS A 25 -0.19 6.22 -2.22
CA LYS A 25 0.74 5.88 -3.29
C LYS A 25 0.03 5.18 -4.45
N GLY A 26 -0.85 5.91 -5.16
CA GLY A 26 -1.77 5.38 -6.16
C GLY A 26 -1.14 4.54 -7.26
N HIS A 27 0.15 4.78 -7.55
CA HIS A 27 0.95 4.01 -8.52
C HIS A 27 1.19 2.55 -8.10
N ALA A 28 0.95 2.17 -6.84
CA ALA A 28 0.95 0.78 -6.39
C ALA A 28 -0.43 0.09 -6.56
N GLY A 29 -1.28 0.61 -7.43
CA GLY A 29 -2.66 0.18 -7.64
C GLY A 29 -2.83 -1.31 -7.95
N ALA A 30 -1.89 -1.91 -8.69
CA ALA A 30 -1.94 -3.34 -9.01
C ALA A 30 -2.05 -4.24 -7.77
N SER A 31 -1.35 -3.91 -6.69
CA SER A 31 -1.40 -4.68 -5.44
C SER A 31 -2.77 -4.60 -4.76
N VAL A 32 -3.41 -3.43 -4.80
CA VAL A 32 -4.77 -3.27 -4.25
C VAL A 32 -5.79 -3.97 -5.12
N TYR A 33 -5.70 -3.86 -6.45
CA TYR A 33 -6.60 -4.58 -7.34
C TYR A 33 -6.53 -6.09 -7.13
N ALA A 34 -5.32 -6.66 -6.98
CA ALA A 34 -5.16 -8.07 -6.65
C ALA A 34 -5.82 -8.40 -5.30
N ALA A 35 -5.54 -7.61 -4.25
CA ALA A 35 -6.09 -7.85 -2.92
C ALA A 35 -7.62 -7.81 -2.88
N ILE A 36 -8.26 -6.82 -3.52
CA ILE A 36 -9.72 -6.71 -3.52
C ILE A 36 -10.40 -7.74 -4.44
N ALA A 37 -9.77 -8.14 -5.56
CA ALA A 37 -10.27 -9.22 -6.40
C ALA A 37 -10.28 -10.55 -5.65
N GLU A 38 -9.17 -10.92 -4.98
CA GLU A 38 -9.08 -12.12 -4.15
C GLU A 38 -10.08 -12.11 -2.98
N ASN A 39 -10.52 -10.93 -2.52
CA ASN A 39 -11.56 -10.78 -1.51
C ASN A 39 -12.98 -10.64 -2.10
N GLY A 40 -13.15 -10.89 -3.40
CA GLY A 40 -14.46 -11.04 -4.05
C GLY A 40 -15.18 -9.73 -4.38
N PHE A 41 -14.49 -8.59 -4.48
CA PHE A 41 -15.11 -7.34 -4.94
C PHE A 41 -15.40 -7.34 -6.45
N PHE A 42 -14.63 -8.11 -7.21
CA PHE A 42 -14.84 -8.37 -8.63
C PHE A 42 -14.11 -9.68 -9.04
N ASP A 43 -14.37 -10.16 -10.25
CA ASP A 43 -13.79 -11.42 -10.74
C ASP A 43 -12.26 -11.29 -10.91
N VAL A 44 -11.51 -12.22 -10.33
CA VAL A 44 -10.05 -12.32 -10.45
C VAL A 44 -9.60 -12.36 -11.93
N ALA A 45 -10.40 -12.95 -12.83
CA ALA A 45 -10.09 -12.97 -14.26
C ALA A 45 -9.99 -11.56 -14.88
N GLU A 46 -10.62 -10.54 -14.27
CA GLU A 46 -10.55 -9.16 -14.73
C GLU A 46 -9.14 -8.54 -14.54
N LEU A 47 -8.34 -9.07 -13.62
CA LEU A 47 -6.96 -8.61 -13.39
C LEU A 47 -6.11 -8.65 -14.69
N LYS A 48 -6.42 -9.54 -15.62
CA LYS A 48 -5.76 -9.64 -16.94
C LYS A 48 -5.96 -8.40 -17.80
N THR A 49 -6.93 -7.55 -17.46
CA THR A 49 -7.21 -6.31 -18.20
C THR A 49 -6.46 -5.09 -17.63
N HIS A 50 -5.66 -5.27 -16.57
CA HIS A 50 -4.89 -4.18 -15.98
C HIS A 50 -4.05 -3.46 -17.04
N TYR A 51 -4.13 -2.13 -17.07
CA TYR A 51 -3.49 -1.26 -18.08
C TYR A 51 -4.01 -1.41 -19.52
N ALA A 52 -4.97 -2.29 -19.81
CA ALA A 52 -5.55 -2.37 -21.14
C ALA A 52 -6.47 -1.17 -21.46
N ASN A 53 -6.52 -0.77 -22.71
CA ASN A 53 -7.43 0.29 -23.15
C ASN A 53 -8.90 -0.09 -22.86
N GLY A 54 -9.62 0.82 -22.21
CA GLY A 54 -11.01 0.61 -21.82
C GLY A 54 -11.21 -0.19 -20.52
N SER A 55 -10.14 -0.69 -19.90
CA SER A 55 -10.22 -1.31 -18.58
C SER A 55 -10.45 -0.25 -17.49
N ARG A 56 -11.25 -0.60 -16.48
CA ARG A 56 -11.37 0.20 -15.26
C ARG A 56 -10.18 0.06 -14.31
N LEU A 57 -9.36 -0.99 -14.50
CA LEU A 57 -8.14 -1.25 -13.73
C LEU A 57 -6.98 -0.44 -14.31
N SER A 58 -6.99 0.87 -14.06
CA SER A 58 -5.97 1.80 -14.54
C SER A 58 -4.68 1.73 -13.71
N GLY A 59 -3.62 2.40 -14.16
CA GLY A 59 -2.31 2.40 -13.48
C GLY A 59 -2.32 2.99 -12.08
N HIS A 60 -3.24 3.91 -11.80
CA HIS A 60 -3.51 4.43 -10.47
C HIS A 60 -4.90 3.98 -10.02
N VAL A 61 -5.09 3.79 -8.71
CA VAL A 61 -6.38 3.38 -8.17
C VAL A 61 -7.49 4.38 -8.50
N SER A 62 -8.64 3.85 -8.89
CA SER A 62 -9.81 4.62 -9.26
C SER A 62 -11.04 4.21 -8.46
N HIS A 63 -11.78 5.19 -7.95
CA HIS A 63 -13.04 4.98 -7.22
C HIS A 63 -14.16 4.35 -8.06
N HIS A 64 -13.97 4.20 -9.38
CA HIS A 64 -14.88 3.44 -10.24
C HIS A 64 -14.77 1.92 -10.06
N VAL A 65 -13.73 1.46 -9.36
CA VAL A 65 -13.54 0.05 -9.01
C VAL A 65 -14.17 -0.21 -7.66
N PRO A 66 -15.09 -1.19 -7.52
CA PRO A 66 -15.70 -1.52 -6.24
C PRO A 66 -14.65 -1.80 -5.16
N GLY A 67 -14.82 -1.23 -3.97
CA GLY A 67 -13.86 -1.36 -2.87
C GLY A 67 -12.76 -0.30 -2.85
N ILE A 68 -12.68 0.58 -3.85
CA ILE A 68 -11.76 1.74 -3.85
C ILE A 68 -12.51 2.98 -3.38
N ASP A 69 -12.10 3.52 -2.25
CA ASP A 69 -12.75 4.67 -1.61
C ASP A 69 -12.45 6.02 -2.27
N PHE A 70 -11.27 6.15 -2.87
CA PHE A 70 -10.79 7.42 -3.41
C PHE A 70 -9.77 7.20 -4.52
N SER A 71 -9.92 7.93 -5.61
CA SER A 71 -8.91 7.93 -6.69
C SER A 71 -7.69 8.73 -6.27
N THR A 72 -6.51 8.15 -6.42
CA THR A 72 -5.24 8.80 -6.09
C THR A 72 -4.29 8.81 -7.28
N GLY A 73 -3.26 9.66 -7.20
CA GLY A 73 -2.26 9.83 -8.25
C GLY A 73 -1.29 10.93 -7.86
N SER A 74 -1.79 12.09 -7.43
CA SER A 74 -0.95 13.13 -6.82
C SER A 74 -0.59 12.71 -5.40
N LEU A 75 0.71 12.59 -5.10
CA LEU A 75 1.22 12.21 -3.79
C LEU A 75 0.84 13.25 -2.72
N GLY A 76 0.76 12.81 -1.47
CA GLY A 76 0.45 13.64 -0.31
C GLY A 76 -1.04 13.93 -0.10
N HIS A 77 -1.95 13.44 -0.96
CA HIS A 77 -3.38 13.74 -0.86
C HIS A 77 -4.19 12.68 -0.11
N GLY A 78 -3.69 11.44 -0.02
CA GLY A 78 -4.43 10.36 0.64
C GLY A 78 -4.61 10.58 2.15
N LEU A 79 -3.58 11.06 2.85
CA LEU A 79 -3.66 11.33 4.29
C LEU A 79 -4.67 12.44 4.62
N PRO A 80 -4.69 13.61 3.95
CA PRO A 80 -5.72 14.62 4.14
C PRO A 80 -7.14 14.08 3.97
N VAL A 81 -7.39 13.26 2.95
CA VAL A 81 -8.71 12.65 2.72
C VAL A 81 -9.06 11.64 3.82
N ALA A 82 -8.11 10.77 4.22
CA ALA A 82 -8.30 9.83 5.32
C ALA A 82 -8.61 10.56 6.64
N THR A 83 -7.92 11.68 6.89
CA THR A 83 -8.13 12.56 8.06
C THR A 83 -9.55 13.13 8.06
N GLY A 84 -10.03 13.64 6.93
CA GLY A 84 -11.41 14.12 6.80
C GLY A 84 -12.45 13.02 7.06
N ARG A 85 -12.22 11.81 6.57
CA ARG A 85 -13.09 10.63 6.81
C ARG A 85 -13.08 10.21 8.27
N ALA A 86 -11.93 10.19 8.92
CA ALA A 86 -11.80 9.87 10.34
C ALA A 86 -12.53 10.89 11.22
N LEU A 87 -12.40 12.19 10.90
CA LEU A 87 -13.12 13.26 11.58
C LEU A 87 -14.64 13.11 11.40
N ALA A 88 -15.09 12.87 10.16
CA ALA A 88 -16.50 12.67 9.87
C ALA A 88 -17.08 11.47 10.63
N ALA A 89 -16.34 10.38 10.77
CA ALA A 89 -16.75 9.25 11.60
C ALA A 89 -17.01 9.67 13.04
N LYS A 90 -16.05 10.37 13.66
CA LYS A 90 -16.19 10.85 15.04
C LYS A 90 -17.37 11.78 15.23
N GLN A 91 -17.53 12.77 14.33
CA GLN A 91 -18.64 13.73 14.38
C GLN A 91 -20.02 13.08 14.23
N ASN A 92 -20.12 12.00 13.45
CA ASN A 92 -21.36 11.28 13.22
C ASN A 92 -21.54 10.05 14.14
N GLY A 93 -20.70 9.87 15.16
CA GLY A 93 -20.78 8.74 16.09
C GLY A 93 -20.57 7.36 15.42
N LYS A 94 -19.85 7.33 14.30
CA LYS A 94 -19.51 6.08 13.60
C LYS A 94 -18.25 5.46 14.18
N LEU A 95 -18.16 4.13 14.14
CA LEU A 95 -17.07 3.36 14.75
C LEU A 95 -16.04 2.85 13.72
N TYR A 96 -16.15 3.21 12.46
CA TYR A 96 -15.19 2.78 11.45
C TYR A 96 -13.84 3.49 11.61
N ARG A 97 -12.80 2.78 11.24
CA ARG A 97 -11.45 3.33 11.14
C ARG A 97 -11.13 3.75 9.70
N SER A 98 -10.24 4.72 9.55
CA SER A 98 -9.69 5.13 8.27
C SER A 98 -8.23 4.71 8.19
N PHE A 99 -7.90 3.91 7.17
CA PHE A 99 -6.54 3.44 6.89
C PHE A 99 -6.00 4.12 5.63
N VAL A 100 -4.74 4.52 5.67
CA VAL A 100 -4.06 5.08 4.51
C VAL A 100 -2.67 4.48 4.37
N VAL A 101 -2.33 4.01 3.15
CA VAL A 101 -0.99 3.53 2.82
C VAL A 101 -0.27 4.56 1.98
N MET A 102 0.89 5.00 2.46
CA MET A 102 1.75 6.02 1.85
C MET A 102 3.13 5.44 1.54
N GLY A 103 3.89 6.11 0.67
CA GLY A 103 5.32 5.89 0.52
C GLY A 103 6.14 6.82 1.41
N ASP A 104 7.40 6.46 1.67
CA ASP A 104 8.35 7.30 2.40
C ASP A 104 8.69 8.59 1.64
N GLY A 105 8.93 8.50 0.33
CA GLY A 105 9.13 9.68 -0.51
C GLY A 105 7.90 10.60 -0.55
N GLU A 106 6.69 10.05 -0.47
CA GLU A 106 5.45 10.80 -0.36
C GLU A 106 5.40 11.64 0.93
N CYS A 107 6.04 11.17 2.00
CA CYS A 107 6.14 11.91 3.26
C CYS A 107 7.00 13.18 3.16
N ASN A 108 7.56 13.51 2.00
CA ASN A 108 8.18 14.80 1.73
C ASN A 108 7.18 15.87 1.25
N GLU A 109 5.94 15.48 0.94
CA GLU A 109 4.88 16.43 0.59
C GLU A 109 4.38 17.19 1.82
N GLY A 110 4.23 18.51 1.70
CA GLY A 110 3.80 19.39 2.80
C GLY A 110 2.42 19.05 3.35
N SER A 111 1.48 18.67 2.46
CA SER A 111 0.11 18.29 2.80
C SER A 111 0.00 17.07 3.74
N VAL A 112 1.00 16.18 3.74
CA VAL A 112 1.08 15.07 4.70
C VAL A 112 1.21 15.62 6.11
N TRP A 113 2.07 16.61 6.32
CA TRP A 113 2.34 17.17 7.65
C TRP A 113 1.25 18.11 8.14
N GLU A 114 0.62 18.87 7.24
CA GLU A 114 -0.59 19.64 7.56
C GLU A 114 -1.72 18.71 8.05
N ALA A 115 -1.93 17.58 7.37
CA ALA A 115 -2.91 16.60 7.80
C ALA A 115 -2.50 15.89 9.11
N ALA A 116 -1.21 15.62 9.30
CA ALA A 116 -0.70 15.00 10.52
C ALA A 116 -0.93 15.89 11.75
N GLU A 117 -0.63 17.19 11.64
CA GLU A 117 -0.90 18.18 12.70
C GLU A 117 -2.38 18.27 13.02
N PHE A 118 -3.22 18.37 11.99
CA PHE A 118 -4.67 18.41 12.13
C PHE A 118 -5.21 17.15 12.82
N ALA A 119 -4.76 15.97 12.41
CA ALA A 119 -5.21 14.70 12.97
C ALA A 119 -4.90 14.56 14.46
N ASN A 120 -3.70 14.99 14.87
CA ASN A 120 -3.31 15.01 16.29
C ASN A 120 -4.15 16.02 17.08
N HIS A 121 -4.36 17.24 16.55
CA HIS A 121 -5.17 18.26 17.20
C HIS A 121 -6.60 17.76 17.50
N TYR A 122 -7.24 17.10 16.53
CA TYR A 122 -8.59 16.55 16.67
C TYR A 122 -8.62 15.15 17.30
N LYS A 123 -7.47 14.62 17.75
CA LYS A 123 -7.35 13.35 18.46
C LYS A 123 -8.02 12.20 17.66
N LEU A 124 -7.65 12.09 16.39
CA LEU A 124 -8.26 11.11 15.48
C LEU A 124 -7.67 9.71 15.71
N ASP A 125 -7.99 9.09 16.85
CA ASP A 125 -7.57 7.74 17.23
C ASP A 125 -8.15 6.63 16.33
N ASN A 126 -9.08 6.96 15.46
CA ASN A 126 -9.62 6.11 14.40
C ASN A 126 -8.93 6.28 13.04
N LEU A 127 -7.81 7.02 12.99
CA LEU A 127 -6.97 7.19 11.80
C LEU A 127 -5.68 6.39 11.97
N VAL A 128 -5.39 5.53 10.99
CA VAL A 128 -4.19 4.71 10.92
C VAL A 128 -3.46 4.97 9.60
N ALA A 129 -2.27 5.55 9.68
CA ALA A 129 -1.37 5.67 8.56
C ALA A 129 -0.38 4.51 8.53
N ILE A 130 -0.03 4.04 7.34
CA ILE A 130 0.99 3.02 7.12
C ILE A 130 1.98 3.60 6.14
N VAL A 131 3.24 3.71 6.52
CA VAL A 131 4.32 4.17 5.65
C VAL A 131 5.08 2.95 5.14
N ASP A 132 5.01 2.70 3.84
CA ASP A 132 5.89 1.76 3.13
C ASP A 132 7.28 2.39 3.04
N HIS A 133 8.12 2.09 4.04
CA HIS A 133 9.44 2.66 4.21
C HIS A 133 10.50 1.78 3.51
N ASN A 134 10.58 1.97 2.21
CA ASN A 134 11.47 1.19 1.35
C ASN A 134 12.77 1.91 0.97
N HIS A 135 13.00 3.12 1.50
CA HIS A 135 14.18 3.96 1.31
C HIS A 135 14.44 4.41 -0.14
N MET A 136 13.42 4.36 -1.01
CA MET A 136 13.55 4.72 -2.42
C MET A 136 12.47 5.70 -2.86
N GLN A 137 12.90 6.72 -3.58
CA GLN A 137 12.02 7.67 -4.28
C GLN A 137 12.12 7.45 -5.79
N SER A 138 11.31 8.18 -6.56
CA SER A 138 11.31 8.06 -8.02
C SER A 138 12.63 8.45 -8.70
N LEU A 139 13.40 9.32 -8.07
CA LEU A 139 14.65 9.85 -8.64
C LEU A 139 15.88 9.06 -8.16
N ASP A 140 15.89 8.62 -6.90
CA ASP A 140 17.05 7.99 -6.29
C ASP A 140 16.64 7.42 -4.90
N TYR A 141 17.60 6.87 -4.18
CA TYR A 141 17.43 6.48 -2.77
C TYR A 141 17.16 7.71 -1.89
N CYS A 142 16.42 7.51 -0.80
CA CYS A 142 16.06 8.60 0.11
C CYS A 142 17.28 9.34 0.69
N ASN A 143 18.36 8.61 1.00
CA ASN A 143 19.61 9.19 1.52
C ASN A 143 20.32 10.13 0.51
N ASN A 144 20.07 9.96 -0.78
CA ASN A 144 20.64 10.81 -1.82
C ASN A 144 19.72 12.00 -2.19
N THR A 145 18.45 11.95 -1.77
CA THR A 145 17.45 12.98 -2.08
C THR A 145 17.10 13.82 -0.87
N LEU A 146 16.25 13.31 0.00
CA LEU A 146 15.85 13.95 1.25
C LEU A 146 15.57 12.89 2.30
N GLU A 147 16.60 12.54 3.07
CA GLU A 147 16.51 11.60 4.18
C GLU A 147 15.99 12.31 5.43
N VAL A 148 15.07 11.65 6.10
CA VAL A 148 14.55 12.09 7.38
C VAL A 148 14.43 10.92 8.34
N ASP A 149 14.64 11.17 9.64
CA ASP A 149 14.26 10.20 10.68
C ASP A 149 12.74 10.15 10.74
N MET A 150 12.17 9.13 10.09
CA MET A 150 10.73 9.01 9.91
C MET A 150 10.00 8.90 11.25
N ALA A 151 10.51 8.07 12.16
CA ALA A 151 9.89 7.87 13.47
C ALA A 151 9.85 9.16 14.28
N LYS A 152 11.00 9.83 14.44
CA LYS A 152 11.05 11.11 15.19
C LYS A 152 10.19 12.19 14.57
N ARG A 153 10.09 12.21 13.24
CA ARG A 153 9.25 13.20 12.56
C ARG A 153 7.79 13.00 12.91
N TRP A 154 7.25 11.77 12.84
CA TRP A 154 5.88 11.47 13.23
C TRP A 154 5.62 11.68 14.73
N GLU A 155 6.57 11.28 15.60
CA GLU A 155 6.51 11.56 17.03
C GLU A 155 6.42 13.05 17.31
N GLY A 156 7.20 13.88 16.57
CA GLY A 156 7.17 15.35 16.68
C GLY A 156 5.82 15.96 16.34
N PHE A 157 5.01 15.31 15.50
CA PHE A 157 3.62 15.68 15.21
C PHE A 157 2.61 15.08 16.19
N GLY A 158 3.08 14.37 17.22
CA GLY A 158 2.25 13.85 18.32
C GLY A 158 1.52 12.55 18.01
N TRP A 159 1.94 11.82 16.97
CA TRP A 159 1.37 10.53 16.63
C TRP A 159 1.91 9.40 17.51
N ASN A 160 1.11 8.35 17.67
CA ASN A 160 1.59 7.07 18.15
C ASN A 160 2.35 6.37 17.00
N VAL A 161 3.63 6.03 17.23
CA VAL A 161 4.52 5.47 16.20
C VAL A 161 4.83 4.02 16.54
N ILE A 162 4.64 3.12 15.56
CA ILE A 162 4.97 1.71 15.66
C ILE A 162 5.85 1.36 14.46
N GLU A 163 7.05 0.83 14.71
CA GLU A 163 7.95 0.33 13.67
C GLU A 163 7.89 -1.19 13.58
N VAL A 164 7.83 -1.73 12.36
CA VAL A 164 7.74 -3.17 12.11
C VAL A 164 8.56 -3.59 10.88
N ASP A 165 8.94 -4.85 10.83
CA ASP A 165 9.33 -5.48 9.56
C ASP A 165 8.09 -5.59 8.65
N GLY A 166 8.07 -4.81 7.56
CA GLY A 166 6.97 -4.77 6.60
C GLY A 166 6.79 -6.07 5.78
N HIS A 167 7.70 -7.02 5.91
CA HIS A 167 7.60 -8.37 5.33
C HIS A 167 7.19 -9.42 6.36
N ASN A 168 7.04 -9.04 7.63
CA ASN A 168 6.55 -9.92 8.70
C ASN A 168 5.05 -9.72 8.91
N HIS A 169 4.24 -10.66 8.44
CA HIS A 169 2.79 -10.57 8.53
C HIS A 169 2.26 -10.56 9.98
N ASP A 170 2.94 -11.22 10.90
CA ASP A 170 2.51 -11.27 12.30
C ASP A 170 2.79 -9.94 13.01
N GLU A 171 3.95 -9.31 12.74
CA GLU A 171 4.24 -7.97 13.25
C GLU A 171 3.25 -6.94 12.72
N LEU A 172 2.98 -6.96 11.40
CA LEU A 172 1.99 -6.09 10.77
C LEU A 172 0.59 -6.29 11.36
N ARG A 173 0.17 -7.54 11.54
CA ARG A 173 -1.13 -7.87 12.15
C ARG A 173 -1.24 -7.33 13.57
N ASN A 174 -0.21 -7.55 14.38
CA ASN A 174 -0.18 -7.09 15.76
C ASN A 174 -0.22 -5.56 15.83
N ALA A 175 0.62 -4.86 15.08
CA ALA A 175 0.67 -3.40 15.03
C ALA A 175 -0.67 -2.79 14.60
N LEU A 176 -1.31 -3.35 13.55
CA LEU A 176 -2.58 -2.82 13.02
C LEU A 176 -3.80 -3.16 13.90
N ASN A 177 -3.72 -4.20 14.72
CA ASN A 177 -4.74 -4.50 15.74
C ASN A 177 -4.60 -3.63 17.00
N ASP A 178 -3.36 -3.28 17.38
CA ASP A 178 -3.07 -2.52 18.60
C ASP A 178 -3.39 -1.00 18.46
N THR A 179 -3.78 -0.55 17.29
CA THR A 179 -4.10 0.87 17.02
C THR A 179 -5.28 1.40 17.83
N SER A 180 -6.07 0.53 18.45
CA SER A 180 -7.20 0.91 19.34
C SER A 180 -6.76 1.42 20.71
N ASN A 181 -5.50 1.20 21.11
CA ASN A 181 -4.95 1.55 22.42
C ASN A 181 -4.19 2.88 22.46
N SER A 182 -4.31 3.70 21.42
CA SER A 182 -3.46 4.86 21.15
C SER A 182 -3.78 6.13 21.98
N GLU A 183 -4.39 6.02 23.16
CA GLU A 183 -4.65 7.16 24.07
C GLU A 183 -5.16 8.44 23.39
N HIS A 184 -6.13 8.31 22.50
CA HIS A 184 -6.69 9.42 21.70
C HIS A 184 -5.71 10.07 20.71
N LYS A 185 -4.72 9.31 20.21
CA LYS A 185 -3.79 9.77 19.17
C LYS A 185 -4.02 9.01 17.87
N PRO A 186 -3.81 9.65 16.71
CA PRO A 186 -3.68 8.89 15.46
C PRO A 186 -2.43 8.01 15.51
N THR A 187 -2.45 6.89 14.79
CA THR A 187 -1.33 5.94 14.76
C THR A 187 -0.70 5.88 13.38
N VAL A 188 0.64 5.85 13.35
CA VAL A 188 1.41 5.52 12.16
C VAL A 188 2.17 4.22 12.38
N VAL A 189 2.06 3.31 11.43
CA VAL A 189 2.88 2.10 11.34
C VAL A 189 3.92 2.32 10.25
N ILE A 190 5.19 2.38 10.65
CA ILE A 190 6.32 2.48 9.73
C ILE A 190 6.74 1.06 9.41
N ALA A 191 6.41 0.60 8.21
CA ALA A 191 6.73 -0.73 7.73
C ALA A 191 8.04 -0.69 6.94
N HIS A 192 9.12 -1.20 7.53
CA HIS A 192 10.41 -1.31 6.86
C HIS A 192 10.34 -2.40 5.79
N THR A 193 10.53 -2.01 4.54
CA THR A 193 10.38 -2.91 3.39
C THR A 193 11.59 -2.88 2.48
N VAL A 194 11.70 -3.92 1.66
CA VAL A 194 12.66 -4.01 0.56
C VAL A 194 11.90 -3.81 -0.75
N LYS A 195 12.21 -2.76 -1.48
CA LYS A 195 11.60 -2.52 -2.81
C LYS A 195 11.91 -3.69 -3.74
N GLY A 196 10.88 -4.23 -4.41
CA GLY A 196 11.04 -5.38 -5.31
C GLY A 196 11.18 -6.74 -4.60
N LYS A 197 10.88 -6.82 -3.30
CA LYS A 197 10.99 -8.04 -2.49
C LYS A 197 10.39 -9.26 -3.16
N GLY A 198 11.18 -10.34 -3.18
CA GLY A 198 10.78 -11.64 -3.72
C GLY A 198 11.24 -11.88 -5.15
N ILE A 199 11.83 -10.87 -5.81
CA ILE A 199 12.41 -11.00 -7.16
C ILE A 199 13.84 -10.46 -7.10
N SER A 200 14.83 -11.35 -7.10
CA SER A 200 16.22 -11.05 -6.77
C SER A 200 16.84 -9.92 -7.60
N PHE A 201 16.52 -9.85 -8.89
CA PHE A 201 17.04 -8.82 -9.80
C PHE A 201 16.26 -7.48 -9.72
N MET A 202 15.18 -7.42 -8.93
CA MET A 202 14.39 -6.21 -8.71
C MET A 202 14.64 -5.60 -7.32
N GLU A 203 15.15 -6.40 -6.36
CA GLU A 203 15.34 -5.93 -4.98
C GLU A 203 16.31 -4.76 -4.94
N MET A 204 15.85 -3.64 -4.35
CA MET A 204 16.61 -2.40 -4.16
C MET A 204 17.29 -1.84 -5.41
N ASP A 205 16.74 -2.10 -6.59
CA ASP A 205 17.21 -1.50 -7.84
C ASP A 205 16.22 -0.44 -8.33
N ILE A 206 16.70 0.81 -8.47
CA ILE A 206 15.93 1.99 -8.86
C ILE A 206 15.28 1.84 -10.25
N LEU A 207 15.87 1.04 -11.13
CA LEU A 207 15.35 0.78 -12.47
C LEU A 207 13.90 0.28 -12.42
N TRP A 208 13.55 -0.51 -11.39
CA TRP A 208 12.24 -1.13 -11.23
C TRP A 208 11.20 -0.22 -10.57
N HIS A 209 11.53 1.03 -10.33
CA HIS A 209 10.54 1.98 -9.83
C HIS A 209 9.46 2.30 -10.87
N TYR A 210 9.81 2.30 -12.17
CA TYR A 210 8.93 2.72 -13.27
C TYR A 210 8.71 1.67 -14.35
N ARG A 211 9.29 0.49 -14.24
CA ARG A 211 9.12 -0.52 -15.29
C ARG A 211 8.61 -1.84 -14.72
N PHE A 212 7.99 -2.61 -15.59
CA PHE A 212 7.61 -4.00 -15.36
C PHE A 212 8.61 -4.93 -16.03
N PRO A 213 8.72 -6.21 -15.56
CA PRO A 213 9.47 -7.22 -16.28
C PRO A 213 8.96 -7.37 -17.72
N HIS A 214 9.85 -7.30 -18.68
CA HIS A 214 9.52 -7.56 -20.08
C HIS A 214 9.27 -9.03 -20.33
N ASP A 215 8.47 -9.35 -21.36
CA ASP A 215 8.30 -10.71 -21.82
C ASP A 215 9.66 -11.37 -22.11
N GLY A 216 9.73 -12.69 -21.89
CA GLY A 216 10.96 -13.45 -22.02
C GLY A 216 11.69 -13.65 -20.68
N TRP A 217 12.99 -13.39 -20.62
CA TRP A 217 13.82 -13.72 -19.45
C TRP A 217 13.31 -13.08 -18.16
N GLU A 218 13.07 -11.75 -18.16
CA GLU A 218 12.70 -11.01 -16.95
C GLU A 218 11.38 -11.52 -16.36
N TYR A 219 10.35 -11.66 -17.22
CA TYR A 219 9.04 -12.14 -16.79
C TYR A 219 9.11 -13.60 -16.26
N ASN A 220 9.74 -14.50 -17.03
CA ASN A 220 9.81 -15.90 -16.65
C ASN A 220 10.61 -16.10 -15.35
N CYS A 221 11.73 -15.38 -15.17
CA CYS A 221 12.50 -15.45 -13.93
C CYS A 221 11.74 -14.90 -12.74
N ALA A 222 11.04 -13.75 -12.90
CA ALA A 222 10.22 -13.18 -11.85
C ALA A 222 9.13 -14.16 -11.39
N VAL A 223 8.39 -14.75 -12.33
CA VAL A 223 7.35 -15.75 -12.04
C VAL A 223 7.94 -16.99 -11.34
N ASN A 224 9.09 -17.48 -11.81
CA ASN A 224 9.75 -18.63 -11.19
C ASN A 224 10.20 -18.34 -9.75
N GLU A 225 10.74 -17.16 -9.46
CA GLU A 225 11.16 -16.80 -8.11
C GLU A 225 9.95 -16.70 -7.18
N LEU A 226 8.87 -16.04 -7.60
CA LEU A 226 7.63 -15.96 -6.83
C LEU A 226 6.98 -17.34 -6.63
N HIS A 227 7.06 -18.22 -7.63
CA HIS A 227 6.53 -19.58 -7.51
C HIS A 227 7.27 -20.39 -6.42
N LYS A 228 8.58 -20.22 -6.27
CA LYS A 228 9.39 -20.92 -5.25
C LYS A 228 9.01 -20.51 -3.83
N THR A 229 8.54 -19.27 -3.64
CA THR A 229 8.16 -18.71 -2.34
C THR A 229 6.67 -18.79 -2.06
N LYS A 230 5.90 -19.36 -3.00
CA LYS A 230 4.45 -19.52 -2.88
C LYS A 230 4.08 -20.38 -1.67
N PRO A 231 3.14 -19.94 -0.82
CA PRO A 231 2.64 -20.75 0.28
C PRO A 231 2.02 -22.07 -0.20
N GLU A 232 2.13 -23.13 0.59
CA GLU A 232 1.52 -24.41 0.31
C GLU A 232 -0.01 -24.28 0.17
N GLY A 233 -0.58 -24.97 -0.84
CA GLY A 233 -2.04 -24.97 -1.09
C GLY A 233 -2.56 -23.79 -1.92
N VAL A 234 -1.74 -22.80 -2.24
CA VAL A 234 -2.14 -21.70 -3.15
C VAL A 234 -2.13 -22.20 -4.60
N VAL A 235 -3.26 -22.05 -5.28
CA VAL A 235 -3.35 -22.37 -6.73
C VAL A 235 -2.66 -21.25 -7.50
N ASP A 236 -1.67 -21.62 -8.31
CA ASP A 236 -0.98 -20.69 -9.19
C ASP A 236 -1.62 -20.75 -10.58
N PRO A 237 -2.17 -19.64 -11.10
CA PRO A 237 -2.73 -19.59 -12.43
C PRO A 237 -1.67 -19.63 -13.54
N TYR A 238 -0.39 -19.50 -13.18
CA TYR A 238 0.72 -19.49 -14.13
C TYR A 238 1.60 -20.72 -13.93
N THR A 239 1.84 -21.47 -15.02
CA THR A 239 2.86 -22.51 -15.03
C THR A 239 4.18 -21.88 -15.42
N PRO A 240 5.19 -21.88 -14.54
CA PRO A 240 6.49 -21.29 -14.87
C PRO A 240 7.15 -22.06 -16.02
N ASN A 241 7.59 -21.35 -17.05
CA ASN A 241 8.29 -21.94 -18.20
C ASN A 241 9.79 -22.19 -17.95
N GLY A 242 10.24 -22.05 -16.70
CA GLY A 242 11.65 -22.03 -16.34
C GLY A 242 12.29 -20.65 -16.59
N CYS A 243 13.42 -20.38 -15.91
CA CYS A 243 14.19 -19.18 -16.16
C CYS A 243 15.19 -19.51 -17.28
N PRO A 244 15.04 -18.97 -18.51
CA PRO A 244 16.02 -19.21 -19.58
C PRO A 244 17.37 -18.59 -19.21
N GLU A 245 18.46 -19.07 -19.81
CA GLU A 245 19.75 -18.41 -19.66
C GLU A 245 19.64 -16.96 -20.11
N LYS A 246 20.30 -16.06 -19.34
CA LYS A 246 20.28 -14.63 -19.65
C LYS A 246 21.02 -14.43 -20.97
N GLU A 247 20.29 -14.08 -22.02
CA GLU A 247 20.93 -13.65 -23.27
C GLU A 247 21.79 -12.42 -22.97
N GLU A 248 23.09 -12.53 -23.21
CA GLU A 248 23.98 -11.37 -23.17
C GLU A 248 23.47 -10.35 -24.18
N LYS A 249 23.09 -9.16 -23.71
CA LYS A 249 22.78 -8.07 -24.63
C LYS A 249 24.05 -7.79 -25.45
N PRO A 250 23.97 -7.73 -26.78
CA PRO A 250 25.06 -7.16 -27.54
C PRO A 250 25.27 -5.73 -27.06
N GLU A 251 26.54 -5.38 -26.79
CA GLU A 251 27.02 -4.05 -26.38
C GLU A 251 26.57 -2.93 -27.33
#